data_4f78859089a6fbdabc1e37c5e60f7fb9
#
_entry.id   4f78859089a6fbdabc1e37c5e60f7fb9
#
_cell.length_a   1.000
_cell.length_b   1.000
_cell.length_c   1.000
_cell.angle_alpha   90.00
_cell.angle_beta   90.00
_cell.angle_gamma   90.00
#
_symmetry.space_group_name_H-M   'P 1'
#
loop_
_entity.id
_entity.type
_entity.pdbx_description
1 polymer ?
#
loop_
_entity_poly.entity_id
_entity_poly.type
_entity_poly.pdbx_seq_one_letter_code
_entity_poly.pdbx_strand_id
1 'polypeptide(L)'
;MVKPLILVTMGTNDYPFTRLYEYIKNDPLYLDTNCEWFVQTGSCKVETPPAHGVVETLIPRADMENLVRRSALVISHCGIGSLNLMLKYRKRVIFVPRVAKQGEFSDDHQLQIAAELKNSRMHVVNPEDQFPVLDYQQICEDNILSEPVDITNYELARIINMKLTG
;
A
#
# COMPACT_ATOMS: atom_id res chain seq x y z
N MET A 1 -24.72 5.61 3.83
CA MET A 1 -23.36 6.15 3.68
C MET A 1 -22.46 5.10 3.03
N VAL A 2 -21.72 5.46 2.02
CA VAL A 2 -20.80 4.52 1.37
C VAL A 2 -19.62 4.28 2.32
N LYS A 3 -19.32 3.01 2.60
CA LYS A 3 -18.17 2.64 3.44
C LYS A 3 -16.86 3.03 2.75
N PRO A 4 -15.87 3.55 3.49
CA PRO A 4 -14.57 3.81 2.90
C PRO A 4 -13.89 2.51 2.52
N LEU A 5 -13.29 2.47 1.32
CA LEU A 5 -12.52 1.34 0.84
C LEU A 5 -11.05 1.46 1.28
N ILE A 6 -10.54 0.44 1.94
CA ILE A 6 -9.12 0.25 2.23
C ILE A 6 -8.58 -0.79 1.25
N LEU A 7 -7.68 -0.37 0.39
CA LEU A 7 -7.01 -1.24 -0.58
C LEU A 7 -5.66 -1.68 -0.03
N VAL A 8 -5.42 -2.98 -0.03
CA VAL A 8 -4.10 -3.55 0.27
C VAL A 8 -3.55 -4.20 -0.99
N THR A 9 -2.32 -3.87 -1.38
CA THR A 9 -1.62 -4.55 -2.47
C THR A 9 -0.24 -5.03 -2.04
N MET A 10 -0.04 -6.35 -2.12
CA MET A 10 1.19 -7.03 -1.73
C MET A 10 2.15 -7.26 -2.91
N GLY A 11 1.73 -6.86 -4.11
CA GLY A 11 2.51 -7.08 -5.34
C GLY A 11 2.25 -8.44 -5.98
N THR A 12 2.99 -8.70 -7.06
CA THR A 12 2.77 -9.86 -7.93
C THR A 12 3.96 -10.82 -8.00
N ASN A 13 4.99 -10.61 -7.15
CA ASN A 13 6.16 -11.48 -7.13
C ASN A 13 5.90 -12.79 -6.36
N ASP A 14 6.82 -13.75 -6.49
CA ASP A 14 6.72 -15.08 -5.91
C ASP A 14 7.07 -15.14 -4.40
N TYR A 15 7.43 -14.01 -3.79
CA TYR A 15 7.75 -13.95 -2.38
C TYR A 15 6.52 -13.57 -1.56
N PRO A 16 6.15 -14.36 -0.53
CA PRO A 16 5.04 -14.03 0.35
C PRO A 16 5.36 -12.79 1.18
N PHE A 17 4.33 -11.96 1.44
CA PHE A 17 4.49 -10.77 2.27
C PHE A 17 3.73 -10.93 3.60
N THR A 18 4.10 -11.97 4.35
CA THR A 18 3.45 -12.35 5.60
C THR A 18 3.46 -11.22 6.64
N ARG A 19 4.55 -10.46 6.73
CA ARG A 19 4.65 -9.32 7.66
C ARG A 19 3.57 -8.26 7.40
N LEU A 20 3.32 -7.91 6.13
CA LEU A 20 2.26 -6.97 5.79
C LEU A 20 0.88 -7.54 6.15
N TYR A 21 0.67 -8.83 5.88
CA TYR A 21 -0.57 -9.49 6.27
C TYR A 21 -0.79 -9.47 7.78
N GLU A 22 0.25 -9.76 8.58
CA GLU A 22 0.16 -9.69 10.04
C GLU A 22 -0.17 -8.27 10.54
N TYR A 23 0.37 -7.23 9.91
CA TYR A 23 0.03 -5.85 10.26
C TYR A 23 -1.46 -5.56 10.07
N ILE A 24 -2.00 -5.85 8.89
CA ILE A 24 -3.41 -5.56 8.60
C ILE A 24 -4.36 -6.44 9.41
N LYS A 25 -4.05 -7.73 9.56
CA LYS A 25 -4.88 -8.69 10.30
C LYS A 25 -5.05 -8.30 11.77
N ASN A 26 -4.03 -7.71 12.37
CA ASN A 26 -4.04 -7.29 13.77
C ASN A 26 -4.63 -5.89 13.98
N ASP A 27 -4.97 -5.16 12.91
CA ASP A 27 -5.65 -3.88 13.03
C ASP A 27 -7.14 -4.06 13.36
N PRO A 28 -7.70 -3.32 14.32
CA PRO A 28 -9.11 -3.45 14.70
C PRO A 28 -10.09 -3.26 13.53
N LEU A 29 -9.77 -2.40 12.56
CA LEU A 29 -10.62 -2.15 11.40
C LEU A 29 -10.71 -3.34 10.44
N TYR A 30 -9.77 -4.29 10.50
CA TYR A 30 -9.80 -5.49 9.66
C TYR A 30 -10.99 -6.41 10.00
N LEU A 31 -11.38 -6.43 11.27
CA LEU A 31 -12.53 -7.18 11.77
C LEU A 31 -13.77 -6.31 11.98
N ASP A 32 -13.71 -5.02 11.65
CA ASP A 32 -14.82 -4.09 11.70
C ASP A 32 -15.55 -4.08 10.36
N THR A 33 -16.87 -3.98 10.40
CA THR A 33 -17.72 -3.91 9.19
C THR A 33 -17.95 -2.49 8.68
N ASN A 34 -17.39 -1.47 9.33
CA ASN A 34 -17.55 -0.08 8.92
C ASN A 34 -16.70 0.30 7.70
N CYS A 35 -15.62 -0.44 7.44
CA CYS A 35 -14.79 -0.31 6.25
C CYS A 35 -15.05 -1.47 5.27
N GLU A 36 -14.86 -1.20 3.99
CA GLU A 36 -14.71 -2.22 2.95
C GLU A 36 -13.22 -2.46 2.71
N TRP A 37 -12.81 -3.71 2.64
CA TRP A 37 -11.42 -4.09 2.36
C TRP A 37 -11.31 -4.79 1.01
N PHE A 38 -10.29 -4.45 0.26
CA PHE A 38 -9.84 -5.24 -0.89
C PHE A 38 -8.37 -5.60 -0.68
N VAL A 39 -8.07 -6.89 -0.60
CA VAL A 39 -6.72 -7.40 -0.34
C VAL A 39 -6.23 -8.19 -1.53
N GLN A 40 -5.28 -7.62 -2.27
CA GLN A 40 -4.55 -8.32 -3.33
C GLN A 40 -3.28 -8.92 -2.74
N THR A 41 -3.19 -10.25 -2.75
CA THR A 41 -2.23 -10.99 -1.93
C THR A 41 -0.96 -11.43 -2.64
N GLY A 42 -0.97 -11.56 -3.97
CA GLY A 42 0.12 -12.21 -4.69
C GLY A 42 0.34 -13.63 -4.16
N SER A 43 1.57 -13.93 -3.75
CA SER A 43 1.97 -15.24 -3.17
C SER A 43 1.69 -15.37 -1.67
N CYS A 44 1.15 -14.33 -1.03
CA CYS A 44 0.86 -14.36 0.39
C CYS A 44 -0.44 -15.14 0.66
N LYS A 45 -0.39 -16.08 1.60
CA LYS A 45 -1.58 -16.81 2.05
C LYS A 45 -2.32 -16.01 3.11
N VAL A 46 -3.59 -15.73 2.86
CA VAL A 46 -4.50 -15.09 3.80
C VAL A 46 -5.39 -16.15 4.42
N GLU A 47 -5.20 -16.43 5.70
CA GLU A 47 -5.96 -17.45 6.44
C GLU A 47 -7.27 -16.88 7.02
N THR A 48 -7.23 -15.61 7.42
CA THR A 48 -8.39 -14.91 7.97
C THR A 48 -8.73 -13.73 7.05
N PRO A 49 -9.81 -13.79 6.29
CA PRO A 49 -10.25 -12.65 5.48
C PRO A 49 -10.77 -11.51 6.36
N PRO A 50 -10.86 -10.28 5.83
CA PRO A 50 -11.49 -9.17 6.54
C PRO A 50 -12.97 -9.45 6.80
N ALA A 51 -13.54 -8.87 7.84
CA ALA A 51 -14.94 -9.04 8.18
C ALA A 51 -15.90 -8.55 7.07
N HIS A 52 -15.48 -7.55 6.32
CA HIS A 52 -16.19 -7.03 5.17
C HIS A 52 -15.21 -6.69 4.03
N GLY A 53 -15.13 -7.52 3.02
CA GLY A 53 -14.22 -7.28 1.90
C GLY A 53 -13.97 -8.50 1.01
N VAL A 54 -13.04 -8.30 0.09
CA VAL A 54 -12.64 -9.26 -0.93
C VAL A 54 -11.14 -9.53 -0.84
N VAL A 55 -10.76 -10.80 -1.02
CA VAL A 55 -9.36 -11.24 -1.08
C VAL A 55 -9.13 -11.88 -2.44
N GLU A 56 -8.19 -11.34 -3.21
CA GLU A 56 -7.82 -11.83 -4.55
C GLU A 56 -6.31 -12.00 -4.65
N THR A 57 -5.88 -13.03 -5.34
CA THR A 57 -4.44 -13.29 -5.57
C THR A 57 -3.86 -12.27 -6.53
N LEU A 58 -4.43 -12.17 -7.72
CA LEU A 58 -4.03 -11.27 -8.79
C LEU A 58 -5.27 -10.63 -9.39
N ILE A 59 -5.14 -9.38 -9.81
CA ILE A 59 -6.20 -8.66 -10.50
C ILE A 59 -5.65 -7.97 -11.76
N PRO A 60 -6.46 -7.78 -12.80
CA PRO A 60 -6.07 -7.02 -13.97
C PRO A 60 -5.67 -5.59 -13.61
N ARG A 61 -4.74 -5.01 -14.37
CA ARG A 61 -4.25 -3.65 -14.13
C ARG A 61 -5.37 -2.60 -14.12
N ALA A 62 -6.33 -2.72 -15.04
CA ALA A 62 -7.47 -1.79 -15.10
C ALA A 62 -8.32 -1.84 -13.83
N ASP A 63 -8.51 -3.03 -13.26
CA ASP A 63 -9.27 -3.21 -12.01
C ASP A 63 -8.48 -2.66 -10.81
N MET A 64 -7.16 -2.86 -10.78
CA MET A 64 -6.28 -2.23 -9.77
C MET A 64 -6.37 -0.71 -9.83
N GLU A 65 -6.33 -0.12 -11.03
CA GLU A 65 -6.48 1.34 -11.21
C GLU A 65 -7.83 1.85 -10.68
N ASN A 66 -8.91 1.13 -10.96
CA ASN A 66 -10.25 1.47 -10.45
C ASN A 66 -10.31 1.38 -8.92
N LEU A 67 -9.73 0.34 -8.33
CA LEU A 67 -9.68 0.17 -6.88
C LEU A 67 -8.87 1.30 -6.22
N VAL A 68 -7.72 1.66 -6.78
CA VAL A 68 -6.92 2.78 -6.30
C VAL A 68 -7.72 4.08 -6.35
N ARG A 69 -8.41 4.36 -7.45
CA ARG A 69 -9.23 5.57 -7.59
C ARG A 69 -10.32 5.67 -6.53
N ARG A 70 -10.97 4.54 -6.21
CA ARG A 70 -12.08 4.46 -5.25
C ARG A 70 -11.63 4.41 -3.79
N SER A 71 -10.38 3.99 -3.52
CA SER A 71 -9.91 3.78 -2.16
C SER A 71 -9.77 5.09 -1.39
N ALA A 72 -10.13 5.05 -0.13
CA ALA A 72 -9.88 6.11 0.85
C ALA A 72 -8.44 6.04 1.38
N LEU A 73 -7.93 4.82 1.53
CA LEU A 73 -6.56 4.53 1.96
C LEU A 73 -6.02 3.36 1.14
N VAL A 74 -4.74 3.44 0.78
CA VAL A 74 -3.99 2.33 0.20
C VAL A 74 -2.87 1.92 1.14
N ILE A 75 -2.72 0.62 1.36
CA ILE A 75 -1.57 0.02 2.05
C ILE A 75 -0.85 -0.82 1.01
N SER A 76 0.41 -0.51 0.74
CA SER A 76 1.10 -1.09 -0.41
C SER A 76 2.54 -1.47 -0.10
N HIS A 77 3.01 -2.55 -0.72
CA HIS A 77 4.43 -2.78 -0.86
C HIS A 77 5.09 -1.61 -1.60
N CYS A 78 6.38 -1.38 -1.37
CA CYS A 78 7.10 -0.23 -1.91
C CYS A 78 7.72 -0.51 -3.30
N GLY A 79 6.92 -1.08 -4.23
CA GLY A 79 7.34 -1.33 -5.61
C GLY A 79 7.12 -0.12 -6.51
N ILE A 80 7.96 0.03 -7.54
CA ILE A 80 7.89 1.17 -8.49
C ILE A 80 6.54 1.24 -9.19
N GLY A 81 5.99 0.11 -9.61
CA GLY A 81 4.67 0.08 -10.28
C GLY A 81 3.56 0.61 -9.39
N SER A 82 3.56 0.18 -8.12
CA SER A 82 2.59 0.66 -7.12
C SER A 82 2.81 2.14 -6.81
N LEU A 83 4.05 2.56 -6.62
CA LEU A 83 4.38 3.96 -6.38
C LEU A 83 3.87 4.86 -7.50
N ASN A 84 4.14 4.52 -8.77
CA ASN A 84 3.66 5.27 -9.92
C ASN A 84 2.13 5.39 -9.95
N LEU A 85 1.44 4.31 -9.60
CA LEU A 85 -0.02 4.28 -9.58
C LEU A 85 -0.58 5.19 -8.46
N MET A 86 0.00 5.13 -7.26
CA MET A 86 -0.40 5.97 -6.14
C MET A 86 -0.16 7.46 -6.43
N LEU A 87 0.96 7.80 -7.06
CA LEU A 87 1.28 9.17 -7.48
C LEU A 87 0.33 9.67 -8.58
N LYS A 88 0.06 8.83 -9.58
CA LYS A 88 -0.88 9.17 -10.66
C LYS A 88 -2.25 9.59 -10.14
N TYR A 89 -2.76 8.88 -9.13
CA TYR A 89 -4.09 9.13 -8.56
C TYR A 89 -4.05 9.91 -7.24
N ARG A 90 -2.87 10.37 -6.83
CA ARG A 90 -2.66 11.22 -5.64
C ARG A 90 -3.31 10.66 -4.38
N LYS A 91 -3.16 9.35 -4.17
CA LYS A 91 -3.79 8.63 -3.06
C LYS A 91 -2.99 8.76 -1.78
N ARG A 92 -3.72 8.80 -0.65
CA ARG A 92 -3.13 8.54 0.65
C ARG A 92 -2.65 7.09 0.69
N VAL A 93 -1.39 6.89 1.01
CA VAL A 93 -0.77 5.57 1.00
C VAL A 93 0.14 5.37 2.21
N ILE A 94 0.09 4.17 2.74
CA ILE A 94 1.08 3.64 3.69
C ILE A 94 1.93 2.63 2.92
N PHE A 95 3.19 2.96 2.70
CA PHE A 95 4.15 2.06 2.06
C PHE A 95 4.86 1.19 3.10
N VAL A 96 4.91 -0.10 2.82
CA VAL A 96 5.64 -1.09 3.62
C VAL A 96 6.67 -1.73 2.69
N PRO A 97 7.96 -1.38 2.79
CA PRO A 97 8.99 -1.96 1.92
C PRO A 97 9.24 -3.42 2.28
N ARG A 98 9.43 -4.26 1.27
CA ARG A 98 9.87 -5.65 1.41
C ARG A 98 11.35 -5.69 1.76
N VAL A 99 11.76 -6.69 2.51
CA VAL A 99 13.13 -6.87 3.03
C VAL A 99 13.67 -8.22 2.60
N ALA A 100 14.79 -8.24 1.88
CA ALA A 100 15.42 -9.46 1.39
C ALA A 100 15.83 -10.40 2.54
N LYS A 101 16.40 -9.87 3.62
CA LYS A 101 16.79 -10.64 4.80
C LYS A 101 15.63 -11.38 5.47
N GLN A 102 14.39 -10.91 5.27
CA GLN A 102 13.18 -11.55 5.81
C GLN A 102 12.52 -12.50 4.79
N GLY A 103 13.16 -12.76 3.66
CA GLY A 103 12.62 -13.62 2.60
C GLY A 103 11.44 -13.01 1.85
N GLU A 104 11.29 -11.70 1.88
CA GLU A 104 10.16 -10.99 1.27
C GLU A 104 10.43 -10.56 -0.17
N PHE A 105 11.70 -10.55 -0.57
CA PHE A 105 12.14 -10.22 -1.94
C PHE A 105 13.56 -10.74 -2.19
N SER A 106 14.02 -10.68 -3.46
CA SER A 106 15.38 -11.09 -3.86
C SER A 106 16.45 -10.08 -3.47
N ASP A 107 16.06 -8.83 -3.27
CA ASP A 107 16.97 -7.70 -2.98
C ASP A 107 16.29 -6.65 -2.09
N ASP A 108 17.03 -5.60 -1.74
CA ASP A 108 16.57 -4.51 -0.88
C ASP A 108 16.23 -3.22 -1.66
N HIS A 109 15.87 -3.31 -2.94
CA HIS A 109 15.48 -2.15 -3.75
C HIS A 109 14.28 -1.41 -3.16
N GLN A 110 13.34 -2.11 -2.52
CA GLN A 110 12.19 -1.44 -1.90
C GLN A 110 12.59 -0.60 -0.68
N LEU A 111 13.62 -1.01 0.07
CA LEU A 111 14.19 -0.19 1.14
C LEU A 111 14.87 1.08 0.60
N GLN A 112 15.52 0.99 -0.56
CA GLN A 112 16.12 2.17 -1.22
C GLN A 112 15.03 3.16 -1.65
N ILE A 113 13.95 2.68 -2.25
CA ILE A 113 12.79 3.51 -2.61
C ILE A 113 12.19 4.15 -1.35
N ALA A 114 11.99 3.38 -0.28
CA ALA A 114 11.45 3.85 0.98
C ALA A 114 12.30 4.97 1.61
N ALA A 115 13.63 4.84 1.54
CA ALA A 115 14.56 5.86 2.03
C ALA A 115 14.41 7.19 1.29
N GLU A 116 14.20 7.16 -0.03
CA GLU A 116 13.94 8.37 -0.82
C GLU A 116 12.56 9.00 -0.50
N LEU A 117 11.56 8.17 -0.18
CA LEU A 117 10.23 8.64 0.19
C LEU A 117 10.16 9.27 1.59
N LYS A 118 11.15 9.04 2.45
CA LYS A 118 11.20 9.59 3.83
C LYS A 118 11.06 11.11 3.89
N ASN A 119 11.52 11.82 2.86
CA ASN A 119 11.45 13.26 2.75
C ASN A 119 10.17 13.76 2.06
N SER A 120 9.32 12.85 1.62
CA SER A 120 8.02 13.15 1.03
C SER A 120 6.92 13.13 2.10
N ARG A 121 5.72 13.59 1.73
CA ARG A 121 4.54 13.49 2.60
C ARG A 121 3.93 12.07 2.65
N MET A 122 4.61 11.08 2.07
CA MET A 122 4.16 9.70 2.08
C MET A 122 4.54 9.01 3.39
N HIS A 123 3.60 8.25 3.92
CA HIS A 123 3.86 7.45 5.10
C HIS A 123 4.59 6.17 4.71
N VAL A 124 5.77 5.97 5.25
CA VAL A 124 6.58 4.75 5.07
C VAL A 124 6.76 4.09 6.42
N VAL A 125 6.42 2.80 6.49
CA VAL A 125 6.65 1.95 7.67
C VAL A 125 7.87 1.08 7.39
N ASN A 126 9.01 1.45 7.94
CA ASN A 126 10.23 0.66 7.81
C ASN A 126 10.17 -0.61 8.68
N PRO A 127 11.07 -1.60 8.48
CA PRO A 127 11.05 -2.86 9.22
C PRO A 127 11.14 -2.71 10.75
N GLU A 128 11.80 -1.65 11.21
CA GLU A 128 11.95 -1.33 12.63
C GLU A 128 10.80 -0.51 13.23
N ASP A 129 9.92 0.01 12.37
CA ASP A 129 8.81 0.85 12.81
C ASP A 129 7.60 -0.02 13.22
N GLN A 130 6.77 0.52 14.10
CA GLN A 130 5.46 -0.06 14.35
C GLN A 130 4.49 0.35 13.25
N PHE A 131 3.66 -0.62 12.82
CA PHE A 131 2.57 -0.30 11.90
C PHE A 131 1.54 0.58 12.64
N PRO A 132 1.13 1.71 12.06
CA PRO A 132 0.18 2.59 12.72
C PRO A 132 -1.19 1.93 12.86
N VAL A 133 -1.85 2.14 13.99
CA VAL A 133 -3.26 1.78 14.14
C VAL A 133 -4.07 2.68 13.18
N LEU A 134 -4.93 2.06 12.38
CA LEU A 134 -5.73 2.80 11.41
C LEU A 134 -6.87 3.55 12.13
N ASP A 135 -6.99 4.83 11.83
CA ASP A 135 -8.04 5.69 12.38
C ASP A 135 -9.19 5.82 11.37
N TYR A 136 -10.33 5.23 11.72
CA TYR A 136 -11.54 5.25 10.89
C TYR A 136 -12.01 6.68 10.58
N GLN A 137 -11.98 7.55 11.57
CA GLN A 137 -12.45 8.93 11.41
C GLN A 137 -11.58 9.69 10.43
N GLN A 138 -10.26 9.55 10.56
CA GLN A 138 -9.29 10.13 9.64
C GLN A 138 -9.45 9.58 8.21
N ILE A 139 -9.68 8.26 8.07
CA ILE A 139 -9.91 7.64 6.75
C ILE A 139 -11.17 8.19 6.09
N CYS A 140 -12.25 8.41 6.84
CA CYS A 140 -13.47 9.03 6.32
C CYS A 140 -13.26 10.48 5.90
N GLU A 141 -12.55 11.27 6.69
CA GLU A 141 -12.23 12.68 6.38
C GLU A 141 -11.37 12.78 5.13
N ASP A 142 -10.34 11.96 5.00
CA ASP A 142 -9.46 11.92 3.83
C ASP A 142 -10.20 11.48 2.55
N ASN A 143 -11.18 10.61 2.68
CA ASN A 143 -12.02 10.20 1.54
C ASN A 143 -12.84 11.38 0.98
N ILE A 144 -13.21 12.32 1.82
CA ILE A 144 -13.97 13.53 1.43
C ILE A 144 -13.00 14.62 0.91
N LEU A 145 -11.84 14.74 1.53
CA LEU A 145 -10.87 15.81 1.30
C LEU A 145 -9.79 15.45 0.28
N SER A 146 -9.95 14.44 -0.56
CA SER A 146 -8.90 13.96 -1.48
C SER A 146 -8.37 15.07 -2.41
N GLU A 147 -7.82 16.11 -1.80
CA GLU A 147 -6.98 17.10 -2.44
C GLU A 147 -5.70 16.41 -2.92
N PRO A 148 -5.30 16.65 -4.15
CA PRO A 148 -4.12 16.05 -4.70
C PRO A 148 -2.88 16.47 -3.91
N VAL A 149 -2.17 15.51 -3.33
CA VAL A 149 -0.82 15.77 -2.81
C VAL A 149 0.07 16.09 -4.02
N ASP A 150 0.46 17.33 -4.13
CA ASP A 150 1.35 17.79 -5.21
C ASP A 150 2.77 17.30 -4.92
N ILE A 151 3.04 16.06 -5.34
CA ILE A 151 4.42 15.57 -5.43
C ILE A 151 4.95 16.12 -6.74
N THR A 152 5.91 17.02 -6.64
CA THR A 152 6.51 17.61 -7.83
C THR A 152 7.03 16.49 -8.72
N ASN A 153 6.82 16.62 -10.02
CA ASN A 153 7.31 15.69 -11.04
C ASN A 153 8.83 15.41 -10.91
N TYR A 154 9.54 16.27 -10.19
CA TYR A 154 10.97 16.17 -9.93
C TYR A 154 11.32 15.02 -8.94
N GLU A 155 10.57 14.85 -7.85
CA GLU A 155 10.82 13.76 -6.89
C GLU A 155 10.53 12.40 -7.51
N LEU A 156 9.45 12.30 -8.30
CA LEU A 156 9.12 11.09 -9.04
C LEU A 156 10.19 10.75 -10.09
N ALA A 157 10.64 11.74 -10.86
CA ALA A 157 11.69 11.55 -11.86
C ALA A 157 13.01 11.09 -11.22
N ARG A 158 13.35 11.60 -10.03
CA ARG A 158 14.53 11.18 -9.28
C ARG A 158 14.45 9.72 -8.85
N ILE A 159 13.31 9.27 -8.30
CA ILE A 159 13.09 7.88 -7.85
C ILE A 159 13.12 6.92 -9.06
N ILE A 160 12.53 7.30 -10.19
CA ILE A 160 12.51 6.50 -11.41
C ILE A 160 13.91 6.42 -12.03
N ASN A 161 14.65 7.53 -12.11
CA ASN A 161 15.97 7.59 -12.71
C ASN A 161 17.02 6.79 -11.92
N MET A 162 16.91 6.70 -10.60
CA MET A 162 17.77 5.85 -9.80
C MET A 162 17.67 4.35 -10.18
N LYS A 163 16.56 3.90 -10.73
CA LYS A 163 16.39 2.50 -11.20
C LYS A 163 16.90 2.25 -12.62
N LEU A 164 16.99 3.28 -13.46
CA LEU A 164 17.43 3.14 -14.84
C LEU A 164 18.96 3.18 -14.97
N THR A 165 19.66 3.59 -13.93
CA THR A 165 21.13 3.75 -13.88
C THR A 165 21.86 2.77 -12.97
N GLY A 166 21.11 1.85 -12.34
CA GLY A 166 21.65 0.83 -11.44
C GLY A 166 21.64 -0.58 -12.02
#